data_f16fd42bef16c6588bd8bb8bdc23ef74
#
_entry.id   f16fd42bef16c6588bd8bb8bdc23ef74
#
_cell.length_a   1.000
_cell.length_b   1.000
_cell.length_c   1.000
_cell.angle_alpha   90.00
_cell.angle_beta   90.00
_cell.angle_gamma   90.00
#
_symmetry.space_group_name_H-M   'P 1'
#
loop_
_entity.id
_entity.type
_entity.pdbx_description
1 polymer ?
#
loop_
_entity_poly.entity_id
_entity_poly.type
_entity_poly.pdbx_seq_one_letter_code
_entity_poly.pdbx_strand_id
1 'polypeptide(L)'
;NVEVLVKEFDGNQKPRVIEDLVKYALDIGKGRCLLISSKGENEWFSLRKSDPSTGVAYPDLEPSLLSWNSPRGWCLSCKGYGKIYDLMKEELPASGDWWKLVDGDICPDCKGERLSESGRNVFLTSRKKQSYSLPKLLSLPPGEIKDFLNDLMVNNQNKAILDAVLPDINDRLSFMKNVGLEYLSLDRETASLSGGESQRIRLAGQLGSNLSGVLYVLDEPSIGLHPSDNQKLIDSLR
;
A
#
# COMPACT_ATOMS: atom_id res chain seq x y z
N ASN A 1 -2.02 23.65 -22.30
CA ASN A 1 -2.08 22.46 -23.15
C ASN A 1 -2.32 22.91 -24.59
N VAL A 2 -1.59 22.34 -25.54
CA VAL A 2 -1.81 22.58 -26.98
C VAL A 2 -2.42 21.29 -27.52
N GLU A 3 -3.61 21.40 -28.10
CA GLU A 3 -4.30 20.31 -28.78
C GLU A 3 -4.07 20.46 -30.29
N VAL A 4 -3.74 19.37 -30.96
CA VAL A 4 -3.54 19.33 -32.40
C VAL A 4 -4.59 18.42 -33.01
N LEU A 5 -5.45 18.98 -33.85
CA LEU A 5 -6.40 18.19 -34.63
C LEU A 5 -5.64 17.37 -35.69
N VAL A 6 -5.67 16.06 -35.55
CA VAL A 6 -4.98 15.14 -36.46
C VAL A 6 -5.84 14.90 -37.71
N LYS A 7 -7.09 14.53 -37.54
CA LYS A 7 -8.03 14.31 -38.62
C LYS A 7 -9.46 14.18 -38.11
N GLU A 8 -10.41 14.63 -38.94
CA GLU A 8 -11.81 14.31 -38.80
C GLU A 8 -12.15 13.10 -39.66
N PHE A 9 -13.04 12.22 -39.18
CA PHE A 9 -13.48 11.04 -39.93
C PHE A 9 -14.93 10.67 -39.60
N ASP A 10 -15.62 10.12 -40.58
CA ASP A 10 -16.97 9.57 -40.40
C ASP A 10 -16.90 8.15 -39.83
N GLY A 11 -17.89 7.75 -39.01
CA GLY A 11 -17.96 6.44 -38.37
C GLY A 11 -18.01 5.23 -39.34
N ASN A 12 -18.09 5.47 -40.65
CA ASN A 12 -18.14 4.45 -41.71
C ASN A 12 -16.74 4.07 -42.26
N GLN A 13 -15.66 4.56 -41.70
CA GLN A 13 -14.31 4.25 -42.13
C GLN A 13 -13.94 2.78 -41.85
N LYS A 14 -13.11 2.20 -42.75
CA LYS A 14 -12.57 0.83 -42.54
C LYS A 14 -11.74 0.75 -41.27
N PRO A 15 -11.85 -0.33 -40.47
CA PRO A 15 -11.13 -0.46 -39.21
C PRO A 15 -9.61 -0.21 -39.32
N ARG A 16 -8.95 -0.65 -40.37
CA ARG A 16 -7.51 -0.39 -40.62
C ARG A 16 -7.19 1.09 -40.74
N VAL A 17 -8.03 1.89 -41.35
CA VAL A 17 -7.81 3.34 -41.50
C VAL A 17 -7.91 4.03 -40.14
N ILE A 18 -8.88 3.62 -39.33
CA ILE A 18 -9.01 4.13 -37.93
C ILE A 18 -7.80 3.75 -37.10
N GLU A 19 -7.35 2.50 -37.21
CA GLU A 19 -6.14 2.01 -36.49
C GLU A 19 -4.90 2.83 -36.83
N ASP A 20 -4.67 3.10 -38.13
CA ASP A 20 -3.53 3.89 -38.58
C ASP A 20 -3.63 5.36 -38.10
N LEU A 21 -4.83 5.93 -38.10
CA LEU A 21 -5.07 7.27 -37.57
C LEU A 21 -4.82 7.36 -36.07
N VAL A 22 -5.29 6.38 -35.30
CA VAL A 22 -5.05 6.29 -33.86
C VAL A 22 -3.56 6.13 -33.56
N LYS A 23 -2.85 5.26 -34.29
CA LYS A 23 -1.38 5.12 -34.15
C LYS A 23 -0.67 6.45 -34.41
N TYR A 24 -1.05 7.14 -35.49
CA TYR A 24 -0.43 8.42 -35.83
C TYR A 24 -0.74 9.50 -34.77
N ALA A 25 -1.99 9.56 -34.29
CA ALA A 25 -2.37 10.48 -33.21
C ALA A 25 -1.62 10.21 -31.90
N LEU A 26 -1.45 8.93 -31.54
CA LEU A 26 -0.66 8.53 -30.36
C LEU A 26 0.82 8.86 -30.50
N ASP A 27 1.38 8.77 -31.71
CA ASP A 27 2.78 9.14 -31.97
C ASP A 27 3.01 10.64 -31.78
N ILE A 28 2.18 11.50 -32.40
CA ILE A 28 2.21 12.95 -32.22
C ILE A 28 1.96 13.33 -30.76
N GLY A 29 0.97 12.71 -30.12
CA GLY A 29 0.55 12.98 -28.74
C GLY A 29 1.47 12.33 -27.69
N LYS A 30 2.63 11.76 -28.09
CA LYS A 30 3.57 11.06 -27.19
C LYS A 30 2.88 10.02 -26.31
N GLY A 31 2.04 9.21 -26.94
CA GLY A 31 1.33 8.12 -26.30
C GLY A 31 -0.05 8.51 -25.74
N ARG A 32 -0.60 9.68 -26.09
CA ARG A 32 -1.97 10.08 -25.73
C ARG A 32 -2.69 10.66 -26.93
N CYS A 33 -3.97 10.34 -27.07
CA CYS A 33 -4.85 11.01 -28.03
C CYS A 33 -6.26 11.15 -27.45
N LEU A 34 -7.01 12.08 -27.98
CA LEU A 34 -8.38 12.39 -27.61
C LEU A 34 -9.28 12.14 -28.82
N LEU A 35 -10.33 11.35 -28.63
CA LEU A 35 -11.41 11.21 -29.57
C LEU A 35 -12.57 12.12 -29.15
N ILE A 36 -13.02 12.99 -30.05
CA ILE A 36 -14.17 13.87 -29.83
C ILE A 36 -15.30 13.38 -30.71
N SER A 37 -16.40 12.99 -30.11
CA SER A 37 -17.59 12.60 -30.87
C SER A 37 -18.29 13.82 -31.46
N SER A 38 -19.12 13.63 -32.48
CA SER A 38 -19.98 14.70 -33.06
C SER A 38 -20.94 15.31 -32.04
N LYS A 39 -21.18 14.63 -30.91
CA LYS A 39 -22.00 15.11 -29.80
C LYS A 39 -21.19 15.88 -28.75
N GLY A 40 -19.87 16.05 -28.94
CA GLY A 40 -18.98 16.72 -28.01
C GLY A 40 -18.54 15.84 -26.84
N GLU A 41 -18.77 14.53 -26.89
CA GLU A 41 -18.24 13.60 -25.89
C GLU A 41 -16.75 13.36 -26.12
N ASN A 42 -15.97 13.42 -25.08
CA ASN A 42 -14.53 13.27 -25.10
C ASN A 42 -14.11 11.92 -24.53
N GLU A 43 -13.31 11.18 -25.28
CA GLU A 43 -12.75 9.91 -24.83
C GLU A 43 -11.22 9.91 -25.00
N TRP A 44 -10.50 9.73 -23.90
CA TRP A 44 -9.04 9.72 -23.89
C TRP A 44 -8.50 8.32 -24.12
N PHE A 45 -7.55 8.22 -25.02
CA PHE A 45 -6.77 6.99 -25.25
C PHE A 45 -5.30 7.25 -24.90
N SER A 46 -4.68 6.30 -24.22
CA SER A 46 -3.30 6.40 -23.82
C SER A 46 -2.62 5.04 -23.88
N LEU A 47 -1.36 5.03 -24.32
CA LEU A 47 -0.46 3.87 -24.18
C LEU A 47 0.02 3.69 -22.73
N ARG A 48 -0.19 4.71 -21.88
CA ARG A 48 0.07 4.66 -20.44
C ARG A 48 -1.24 4.45 -19.70
N LYS A 49 -1.17 3.96 -18.46
CA LYS A 49 -2.35 3.86 -17.59
C LYS A 49 -2.93 5.25 -17.35
N SER A 50 -4.08 5.51 -17.90
CA SER A 50 -4.80 6.78 -17.72
C SER A 50 -6.29 6.53 -17.61
N ASP A 51 -6.97 7.46 -16.93
CA ASP A 51 -8.42 7.49 -16.87
C ASP A 51 -8.97 7.96 -18.24
N PRO A 52 -9.82 7.16 -18.91
CA PRO A 52 -10.38 7.53 -20.20
C PRO A 52 -11.24 8.81 -20.18
N SER A 53 -11.87 9.11 -19.03
CA SER A 53 -12.79 10.26 -18.89
C SER A 53 -12.04 11.58 -18.63
N THR A 54 -10.97 11.54 -17.84
CA THR A 54 -10.25 12.75 -17.42
C THR A 54 -8.91 12.94 -18.12
N GLY A 55 -8.36 11.90 -18.77
CA GLY A 55 -7.02 11.89 -19.36
C GLY A 55 -5.88 11.94 -18.34
N VAL A 56 -6.17 11.83 -17.04
CA VAL A 56 -5.17 11.81 -15.98
C VAL A 56 -4.35 10.53 -16.09
N ALA A 57 -3.03 10.66 -16.23
CA ALA A 57 -2.13 9.52 -16.27
C ALA A 57 -1.75 9.10 -14.86
N TYR A 58 -1.87 7.80 -14.58
CA TYR A 58 -1.42 7.20 -13.33
C TYR A 58 0.02 6.73 -13.45
N PRO A 59 0.83 6.84 -12.40
CA PRO A 59 2.18 6.30 -12.37
C PRO A 59 2.14 4.77 -12.49
N ASP A 60 3.22 4.18 -12.98
CA ASP A 60 3.37 2.73 -12.96
C ASP A 60 3.39 2.22 -11.52
N LEU A 61 2.78 1.04 -11.32
CA LEU A 61 2.73 0.39 -10.01
C LEU A 61 4.12 -0.15 -9.68
N GLU A 62 4.92 0.68 -9.00
CA GLU A 62 6.19 0.28 -8.42
C GLU A 62 6.04 0.07 -6.90
N PRO A 63 6.84 -0.80 -6.27
CA PRO A 63 6.81 -0.97 -4.81
C PRO A 63 6.99 0.35 -4.04
N SER A 64 7.77 1.28 -4.59
CA SER A 64 7.99 2.61 -4.04
C SER A 64 6.72 3.46 -3.92
N LEU A 65 5.72 3.25 -4.78
CA LEU A 65 4.42 3.93 -4.72
C LEU A 65 3.59 3.52 -3.50
N LEU A 66 3.79 2.31 -3.02
CA LEU A 66 3.09 1.75 -1.86
C LEU A 66 3.88 1.91 -0.55
N SER A 67 4.94 2.71 -0.55
CA SER A 67 5.78 2.96 0.62
C SER A 67 5.62 4.41 1.10
N TRP A 68 5.16 4.59 2.33
CA TRP A 68 5.13 5.90 2.98
C TRP A 68 6.51 6.44 3.38
N ASN A 69 7.57 5.64 3.25
CA ASN A 69 8.96 6.06 3.45
C ASN A 69 9.63 6.51 2.14
N SER A 70 8.92 6.43 1.01
CA SER A 70 9.44 6.82 -0.30
C SER A 70 8.80 8.12 -0.78
N PRO A 71 9.58 9.08 -1.33
CA PRO A 71 9.05 10.30 -1.94
C PRO A 71 8.02 10.06 -3.05
N ARG A 72 8.05 8.89 -3.69
CA ARG A 72 7.09 8.51 -4.74
C ARG A 72 5.76 8.05 -4.19
N GLY A 73 5.75 7.47 -2.97
CA GLY A 73 4.58 6.84 -2.39
C GLY A 73 3.94 7.63 -1.26
N TRP A 74 4.67 8.50 -0.58
CA TRP A 74 4.13 9.24 0.55
C TRP A 74 3.14 10.33 0.17
N CYS A 75 2.26 10.69 1.07
CA CYS A 75 1.43 11.89 0.96
C CYS A 75 2.31 13.13 0.93
N LEU A 76 2.16 13.99 -0.07
CA LEU A 76 2.99 15.17 -0.26
C LEU A 76 2.90 16.16 0.92
N SER A 77 1.73 16.29 1.53
CA SER A 77 1.47 17.23 2.61
C SER A 77 2.13 16.82 3.92
N CYS A 78 2.01 15.55 4.30
CA CYS A 78 2.59 15.05 5.55
C CYS A 78 3.87 14.24 5.38
N LYS A 79 4.37 14.06 4.15
CA LYS A 79 5.58 13.29 3.83
C LYS A 79 5.63 11.89 4.47
N GLY A 80 4.45 11.22 4.51
CA GLY A 80 4.33 9.87 5.03
C GLY A 80 4.12 9.76 6.54
N TYR A 81 4.06 10.86 7.27
CA TYR A 81 3.82 10.83 8.72
C TYR A 81 2.35 10.56 9.08
N GLY A 82 1.39 10.88 8.20
CA GLY A 82 -0.04 10.80 8.49
C GLY A 82 -0.58 11.96 9.32
N LYS A 83 0.31 12.76 9.88
CA LYS A 83 0.04 13.93 10.71
C LYS A 83 0.80 15.14 10.18
N ILE A 84 0.26 16.34 10.45
CA ILE A 84 0.94 17.61 10.22
C ILE A 84 1.34 18.15 11.58
N TYR A 85 2.61 18.48 11.70
CA TYR A 85 3.19 19.04 12.90
C TYR A 85 3.40 20.54 12.71
N ASP A 86 2.95 21.35 13.65
CA ASP A 86 3.17 22.80 13.65
C ASP A 86 4.60 23.11 14.13
N LEU A 87 5.55 22.97 13.23
CA LEU A 87 6.98 23.17 13.51
C LEU A 87 7.40 24.62 13.63
N MET A 88 6.47 25.57 13.46
CA MET A 88 6.80 27.00 13.51
C MET A 88 6.87 27.56 14.93
N LYS A 89 6.49 26.82 15.95
CA LYS A 89 6.37 27.34 17.32
C LYS A 89 7.46 26.91 18.30
N GLU A 90 8.21 25.86 18.01
CA GLU A 90 9.24 25.35 18.92
C GLU A 90 10.50 24.90 18.18
N GLU A 91 11.67 25.10 18.81
CA GLU A 91 12.92 24.55 18.30
C GLU A 91 12.85 23.02 18.30
N LEU A 92 13.06 22.40 17.13
CA LEU A 92 13.07 20.96 16.99
C LEU A 92 14.15 20.36 17.91
N PRO A 93 13.83 19.32 18.71
CA PRO A 93 14.83 18.60 19.45
C PRO A 93 15.92 18.06 18.53
N ALA A 94 17.16 18.21 18.91
CA ALA A 94 18.32 17.70 18.15
C ALA A 94 18.31 16.17 17.96
N SER A 95 17.50 15.44 18.72
CA SER A 95 17.29 14.00 18.58
C SER A 95 16.33 13.70 17.44
N GLY A 96 16.66 12.72 16.60
CA GLY A 96 15.87 12.32 15.43
C GLY A 96 14.45 11.80 15.70
N ASP A 97 13.99 11.79 16.93
CA ASP A 97 12.68 11.24 17.36
C ASP A 97 11.67 12.32 17.80
N TRP A 98 11.83 13.54 17.32
CA TRP A 98 11.00 14.70 17.70
C TRP A 98 9.47 14.47 17.50
N TRP A 99 9.07 13.69 16.50
CA TRP A 99 7.65 13.34 16.25
C TRP A 99 6.99 12.49 17.35
N LYS A 100 7.78 11.92 18.26
CA LYS A 100 7.28 11.21 19.45
C LYS A 100 6.90 12.16 20.58
N LEU A 101 7.42 13.38 20.53
CA LEU A 101 7.30 14.38 21.60
C LEU A 101 6.26 15.48 21.26
N VAL A 102 5.83 15.56 20.02
CA VAL A 102 4.93 16.59 19.52
C VAL A 102 3.63 15.97 19.02
N ASP A 103 2.50 16.43 19.55
CA ASP A 103 1.20 16.07 18.99
C ASP A 103 1.00 16.81 17.66
N GLY A 104 0.58 16.05 16.66
CA GLY A 104 0.28 16.57 15.33
C GLY A 104 -1.16 16.33 14.93
N ASP A 105 -1.72 17.25 14.18
CA ASP A 105 -3.07 17.10 13.63
C ASP A 105 -3.09 16.06 12.50
N ILE A 106 -4.18 15.30 12.40
CA ILE A 106 -4.35 14.35 11.29
C ILE A 106 -4.25 15.10 9.96
N CYS A 107 -3.41 14.60 9.07
CA CYS A 107 -3.23 15.20 7.76
C CYS A 107 -4.56 15.29 6.99
N PRO A 108 -5.01 16.49 6.57
CA PRO A 108 -6.29 16.65 5.89
C PRO A 108 -6.36 15.94 4.54
N ASP A 109 -5.23 15.80 3.83
CA ASP A 109 -5.19 15.22 2.50
C ASP A 109 -5.23 13.70 2.52
N CYS A 110 -4.42 13.06 3.35
CA CYS A 110 -4.40 11.60 3.43
C CYS A 110 -5.22 11.03 4.60
N LYS A 111 -5.75 11.86 5.48
CA LYS A 111 -6.57 11.46 6.64
C LYS A 111 -5.90 10.39 7.53
N GLY A 112 -4.58 10.49 7.67
CA GLY A 112 -3.78 9.52 8.43
C GLY A 112 -3.25 8.34 7.63
N GLU A 113 -3.67 8.13 6.38
CA GLU A 113 -3.28 6.97 5.57
C GLU A 113 -1.84 7.01 5.04
N ARG A 114 -1.13 8.12 5.19
CA ARG A 114 0.30 8.31 4.90
C ARG A 114 0.70 8.27 3.42
N LEU A 115 -0.05 7.57 2.57
CA LEU A 115 0.25 7.40 1.16
C LEU A 115 -0.30 8.54 0.29
N SER A 116 0.31 8.72 -0.88
CA SER A 116 -0.19 9.58 -1.96
C SER A 116 -1.56 9.11 -2.44
N GLU A 117 -2.30 9.97 -3.10
CA GLU A 117 -3.59 9.63 -3.68
C GLU A 117 -3.50 8.40 -4.61
N SER A 118 -2.48 8.36 -5.47
CA SER A 118 -2.25 7.21 -6.36
C SER A 118 -2.00 5.92 -5.59
N GLY A 119 -1.20 5.96 -4.50
CA GLY A 119 -0.93 4.80 -3.66
C GLY A 119 -2.15 4.31 -2.90
N ARG A 120 -3.02 5.22 -2.44
CA ARG A 120 -4.27 4.89 -1.73
C ARG A 120 -5.34 4.29 -2.64
N ASN A 121 -5.29 4.59 -3.94
CA ASN A 121 -6.24 4.10 -4.94
C ASN A 121 -5.81 2.79 -5.61
N VAL A 122 -4.82 2.09 -5.05
CA VAL A 122 -4.47 0.72 -5.44
C VAL A 122 -5.20 -0.26 -4.53
N PHE A 123 -6.02 -1.13 -5.11
CA PHE A 123 -6.85 -2.07 -4.37
C PHE A 123 -6.47 -3.52 -4.67
N LEU A 124 -6.45 -4.33 -3.63
CA LEU A 124 -6.47 -5.79 -3.71
C LEU A 124 -7.91 -6.27 -3.55
N THR A 125 -8.32 -7.23 -4.35
CA THR A 125 -9.69 -7.77 -4.32
C THR A 125 -9.69 -9.26 -4.04
N SER A 126 -10.52 -9.69 -3.09
CA SER A 126 -10.72 -11.08 -2.76
C SER A 126 -11.76 -11.75 -3.68
N ARG A 127 -11.81 -13.10 -3.68
CA ARG A 127 -12.84 -13.88 -4.38
C ARG A 127 -14.24 -13.57 -3.86
N LYS A 128 -14.36 -13.18 -2.60
CA LYS A 128 -15.61 -12.72 -1.97
C LYS A 128 -15.98 -11.28 -2.33
N LYS A 129 -15.26 -10.66 -3.29
CA LYS A 129 -15.49 -9.28 -3.75
C LYS A 129 -15.26 -8.19 -2.70
N GLN A 130 -14.52 -8.50 -1.64
CA GLN A 130 -14.00 -7.48 -0.73
C GLN A 130 -12.78 -6.82 -1.38
N SER A 131 -12.67 -5.50 -1.26
CA SER A 131 -11.54 -4.74 -1.81
C SER A 131 -10.96 -3.81 -0.75
N TYR A 132 -9.66 -3.90 -0.55
CA TYR A 132 -8.93 -3.06 0.39
C TYR A 132 -7.75 -2.38 -0.29
N SER A 133 -7.56 -1.09 -0.02
CA SER A 133 -6.29 -0.39 -0.27
C SER A 133 -5.25 -0.85 0.75
N LEU A 134 -3.96 -0.60 0.48
CA LEU A 134 -2.90 -0.99 1.43
C LEU A 134 -3.10 -0.37 2.83
N PRO A 135 -3.36 0.95 3.00
CA PRO A 135 -3.62 1.52 4.32
C PRO A 135 -4.78 0.83 5.04
N LYS A 136 -5.88 0.59 4.30
CA LYS A 136 -7.05 -0.06 4.88
C LYS A 136 -6.79 -1.50 5.28
N LEU A 137 -6.03 -2.24 4.47
CA LEU A 137 -5.63 -3.60 4.81
C LEU A 137 -4.77 -3.64 6.07
N LEU A 138 -3.80 -2.73 6.20
CA LEU A 138 -2.91 -2.66 7.36
C LEU A 138 -3.61 -2.19 8.65
N SER A 139 -4.77 -1.54 8.56
CA SER A 139 -5.59 -1.18 9.72
C SER A 139 -6.41 -2.34 10.30
N LEU A 140 -6.45 -3.48 9.61
CA LEU A 140 -7.13 -4.68 10.08
C LEU A 140 -6.27 -5.47 11.09
N PRO A 141 -6.91 -6.28 11.97
CA PRO A 141 -6.21 -7.25 12.80
C PRO A 141 -5.45 -8.30 11.96
N PRO A 142 -4.32 -8.85 12.44
CA PRO A 142 -3.51 -9.83 11.71
C PRO A 142 -4.28 -11.04 11.20
N GLY A 143 -5.27 -11.52 11.95
CA GLY A 143 -6.12 -12.63 11.54
C GLY A 143 -6.97 -12.31 10.30
N GLU A 144 -7.59 -11.12 10.28
CA GLU A 144 -8.40 -10.67 9.15
C GLU A 144 -7.54 -10.42 7.89
N ILE A 145 -6.34 -9.85 8.07
CA ILE A 145 -5.37 -9.68 6.97
C ILE A 145 -5.02 -11.05 6.38
N LYS A 146 -4.72 -12.05 7.23
CA LYS A 146 -4.39 -13.40 6.79
C LYS A 146 -5.53 -14.04 6.01
N ASP A 147 -6.75 -13.96 6.50
CA ASP A 147 -7.93 -14.52 5.84
C ASP A 147 -8.19 -13.85 4.49
N PHE A 148 -8.06 -12.54 4.42
CA PHE A 148 -8.19 -11.77 3.18
C PHE A 148 -7.12 -12.14 2.15
N LEU A 149 -5.85 -12.22 2.56
CA LEU A 149 -4.75 -12.56 1.65
C LEU A 149 -4.85 -13.97 1.10
N ASN A 150 -5.34 -14.95 1.89
CA ASN A 150 -5.60 -16.31 1.44
C ASN A 150 -6.78 -16.42 0.46
N ASP A 151 -7.69 -15.43 0.47
CA ASP A 151 -8.85 -15.37 -0.45
C ASP A 151 -8.63 -14.43 -1.64
N LEU A 152 -7.39 -13.96 -1.89
CA LEU A 152 -7.11 -13.04 -2.98
C LEU A 152 -7.49 -13.61 -4.35
N MET A 153 -8.06 -12.73 -5.17
CA MET A 153 -8.32 -13.00 -6.58
C MET A 153 -7.08 -12.60 -7.39
N VAL A 154 -6.37 -13.58 -7.91
CA VAL A 154 -5.17 -13.36 -8.74
C VAL A 154 -5.30 -14.05 -10.08
N ASN A 155 -4.72 -13.47 -11.12
CA ASN A 155 -4.57 -14.10 -12.41
C ASN A 155 -3.45 -15.17 -12.39
N ASN A 156 -3.41 -16.01 -13.42
CA ASN A 156 -2.43 -17.11 -13.51
C ASN A 156 -0.98 -16.61 -13.52
N GLN A 157 -0.71 -15.43 -14.06
CA GLN A 157 0.65 -14.85 -14.12
C GLN A 157 1.15 -14.46 -12.74
N ASN A 158 0.29 -13.92 -11.89
CA ASN A 158 0.66 -13.46 -10.55
C ASN A 158 0.54 -14.56 -9.49
N LYS A 159 -0.06 -15.71 -9.84
CA LYS A 159 -0.23 -16.82 -8.90
C LYS A 159 1.10 -17.35 -8.37
N ALA A 160 2.08 -17.55 -9.23
CA ALA A 160 3.40 -18.02 -8.82
C ALA A 160 4.10 -17.08 -7.84
N ILE A 161 3.91 -15.76 -8.00
CA ILE A 161 4.44 -14.74 -7.07
C ILE A 161 3.72 -14.85 -5.73
N LEU A 162 2.40 -14.95 -5.75
CA LEU A 162 1.61 -15.07 -4.52
C LEU A 162 1.97 -16.34 -3.76
N ASP A 163 2.07 -17.47 -4.44
CA ASP A 163 2.40 -18.77 -3.84
C ASP A 163 3.81 -18.77 -3.21
N ALA A 164 4.73 -17.96 -3.72
CA ALA A 164 6.08 -17.81 -3.17
C ALA A 164 6.13 -16.89 -1.93
N VAL A 165 5.30 -15.83 -1.87
CA VAL A 165 5.39 -14.79 -0.83
C VAL A 165 4.39 -15.03 0.30
N LEU A 166 3.21 -15.58 0.00
CA LEU A 166 2.11 -15.74 0.95
C LEU A 166 2.45 -16.62 2.17
N PRO A 167 3.21 -17.72 2.05
CA PRO A 167 3.59 -18.53 3.21
C PRO A 167 4.35 -17.72 4.26
N ASP A 168 5.39 -16.95 3.87
CA ASP A 168 6.19 -16.13 4.79
C ASP A 168 5.33 -15.06 5.50
N ILE A 169 4.42 -14.41 4.77
CA ILE A 169 3.48 -13.44 5.36
C ILE A 169 2.55 -14.14 6.35
N ASN A 170 1.99 -15.29 5.99
CA ASN A 170 1.10 -16.07 6.85
C ASN A 170 1.78 -16.54 8.13
N ASP A 171 3.04 -16.94 8.06
CA ASP A 171 3.83 -17.36 9.22
C ASP A 171 4.04 -16.20 10.18
N ARG A 172 4.42 -15.02 9.68
CA ARG A 172 4.57 -13.80 10.48
C ARG A 172 3.27 -13.35 11.14
N LEU A 173 2.16 -13.33 10.38
CA LEU A 173 0.85 -12.97 10.93
C LEU A 173 0.37 -13.98 11.97
N SER A 174 0.63 -15.29 11.76
CA SER A 174 0.31 -16.34 12.71
C SER A 174 1.15 -16.20 13.98
N PHE A 175 2.43 -15.88 13.83
CA PHE A 175 3.30 -15.65 14.98
C PHE A 175 2.81 -14.46 15.81
N MET A 176 2.36 -13.36 15.19
CA MET A 176 1.77 -12.23 15.94
C MET A 176 0.60 -12.69 16.82
N LYS A 177 -0.25 -13.59 16.30
CA LYS A 177 -1.33 -14.20 17.08
C LYS A 177 -0.80 -15.05 18.26
N ASN A 178 0.24 -15.84 18.02
CA ASN A 178 0.83 -16.71 19.04
C ASN A 178 1.46 -15.94 20.21
N VAL A 179 1.97 -14.72 19.94
CA VAL A 179 2.55 -13.85 20.98
C VAL A 179 1.52 -12.88 21.59
N GLY A 180 0.21 -13.10 21.35
CA GLY A 180 -0.86 -12.31 21.94
C GLY A 180 -1.00 -10.90 21.35
N LEU A 181 -0.59 -10.69 20.09
CA LEU A 181 -0.73 -9.42 19.35
C LEU A 181 -1.84 -9.48 18.30
N GLU A 182 -2.81 -10.37 18.43
CA GLU A 182 -3.89 -10.54 17.45
C GLU A 182 -4.82 -9.33 17.30
N TYR A 183 -4.84 -8.44 18.32
CA TYR A 183 -5.64 -7.22 18.32
C TYR A 183 -4.94 -6.01 17.69
N LEU A 184 -3.64 -6.13 17.43
CA LEU A 184 -2.80 -5.01 17.04
C LEU A 184 -2.79 -4.85 15.52
N SER A 185 -3.26 -3.71 15.01
CA SER A 185 -3.16 -3.40 13.58
C SER A 185 -1.72 -3.09 13.16
N LEU A 186 -1.37 -3.39 11.90
CA LEU A 186 -0.02 -3.21 11.38
C LEU A 186 0.33 -1.75 11.09
N ASP A 187 -0.65 -0.86 11.01
CA ASP A 187 -0.47 0.58 10.80
C ASP A 187 -0.26 1.36 12.11
N ARG A 188 -0.32 0.68 13.26
CA ARG A 188 -0.20 1.33 14.57
C ARG A 188 1.16 1.99 14.75
N GLU A 189 1.15 3.23 15.24
CA GLU A 189 2.36 4.01 15.49
C GLU A 189 3.24 3.35 16.56
N THR A 190 4.53 3.19 16.28
CA THR A 190 5.49 2.59 17.22
C THR A 190 5.55 3.30 18.56
N ALA A 191 5.37 4.63 18.58
CA ALA A 191 5.34 5.44 19.80
C ALA A 191 4.17 5.10 20.72
N SER A 192 3.07 4.56 20.17
CA SER A 192 1.88 4.18 20.95
C SER A 192 1.95 2.77 21.54
N LEU A 193 3.00 2.01 21.23
CA LEU A 193 3.18 0.65 21.70
C LEU A 193 3.74 0.64 23.12
N SER A 194 3.21 -0.25 23.96
CA SER A 194 3.83 -0.57 25.25
C SER A 194 5.18 -1.28 25.06
N GLY A 195 6.02 -1.26 26.09
CA GLY A 195 7.31 -1.96 26.06
C GLY A 195 7.16 -3.44 25.71
N GLY A 196 6.17 -4.12 26.30
CA GLY A 196 5.87 -5.53 26.00
C GLY A 196 5.38 -5.77 24.57
N GLU A 197 4.53 -4.90 24.01
CA GLU A 197 4.10 -4.97 22.60
C GLU A 197 5.28 -4.80 21.66
N SER A 198 6.13 -3.79 21.90
CA SER A 198 7.33 -3.53 21.10
C SER A 198 8.29 -4.71 21.10
N GLN A 199 8.50 -5.33 22.26
CA GLN A 199 9.35 -6.53 22.39
C GLN A 199 8.75 -7.71 21.61
N ARG A 200 7.45 -7.97 21.73
CA ARG A 200 6.78 -9.06 21.00
C ARG A 200 6.76 -8.85 19.50
N ILE A 201 6.61 -7.61 19.00
CA ILE A 201 6.74 -7.30 17.57
C ILE A 201 8.13 -7.61 17.06
N ARG A 202 9.20 -7.27 17.83
CA ARG A 202 10.58 -7.64 17.48
C ARG A 202 10.75 -9.15 17.40
N LEU A 203 10.20 -9.88 18.37
CA LEU A 203 10.20 -11.35 18.35
C LEU A 203 9.47 -11.89 17.11
N ALA A 204 8.30 -11.37 16.78
CA ALA A 204 7.56 -11.76 15.59
C ALA A 204 8.36 -11.53 14.30
N GLY A 205 9.08 -10.41 14.21
CA GLY A 205 9.94 -10.11 13.07
C GLY A 205 11.15 -11.05 12.94
N GLN A 206 11.73 -11.47 14.06
CA GLN A 206 12.93 -12.31 14.09
C GLN A 206 12.59 -13.80 13.92
N LEU A 207 11.61 -14.30 14.67
CA LEU A 207 11.27 -15.73 14.71
C LEU A 207 10.33 -16.13 13.53
N GLY A 208 9.50 -15.21 13.06
CA GLY A 208 8.67 -15.43 11.88
C GLY A 208 9.44 -15.56 10.56
N SER A 209 10.78 -15.38 10.59
CA SER A 209 11.64 -15.57 9.42
C SER A 209 12.15 -16.99 9.23
N ASN A 210 11.80 -17.94 10.12
CA ASN A 210 12.22 -19.35 10.08
C ASN A 210 13.73 -19.56 9.87
N LEU A 211 14.56 -18.63 10.37
CA LEU A 211 16.01 -18.74 10.26
C LEU A 211 16.53 -19.85 11.20
N SER A 212 17.07 -20.89 10.65
CA SER A 212 17.77 -21.95 11.40
C SER A 212 19.23 -21.58 11.66
N GLY A 213 19.77 -22.05 12.80
CA GLY A 213 21.20 -21.83 13.14
C GLY A 213 21.50 -20.47 13.75
N VAL A 214 20.50 -19.70 14.16
CA VAL A 214 20.64 -18.40 14.84
C VAL A 214 20.39 -18.58 16.33
N LEU A 215 21.24 -18.00 17.17
CA LEU A 215 21.03 -17.93 18.63
C LEU A 215 20.20 -16.68 18.94
N TYR A 216 19.01 -16.88 19.52
CA TYR A 216 18.17 -15.80 20.03
C TYR A 216 18.35 -15.68 21.55
N VAL A 217 18.73 -14.50 22.02
CA VAL A 217 18.77 -14.19 23.45
C VAL A 217 17.58 -13.33 23.80
N LEU A 218 16.70 -13.86 24.63
CA LEU A 218 15.44 -13.23 25.01
C LEU A 218 15.48 -12.92 26.51
N ASP A 219 15.22 -11.67 26.85
CA ASP A 219 15.09 -11.23 28.23
C ASP A 219 13.59 -11.08 28.57
N GLU A 220 13.11 -11.90 29.50
CA GLU A 220 11.73 -11.93 29.98
C GLU A 220 10.64 -11.83 28.89
N PRO A 221 10.67 -12.71 27.86
CA PRO A 221 9.79 -12.58 26.68
C PRO A 221 8.31 -12.75 27.01
N SER A 222 7.96 -13.23 28.17
CA SER A 222 6.59 -13.47 28.66
C SER A 222 6.00 -12.31 29.46
N ILE A 223 6.75 -11.24 29.70
CA ILE A 223 6.24 -10.08 30.46
C ILE A 223 4.98 -9.51 29.81
N GLY A 224 3.94 -9.35 30.63
CA GLY A 224 2.66 -8.80 30.22
C GLY A 224 1.79 -9.73 29.36
N LEU A 225 2.16 -11.01 29.23
CA LEU A 225 1.31 -12.02 28.60
C LEU A 225 0.32 -12.62 29.60
N HIS A 226 -0.87 -12.92 29.12
CA HIS A 226 -1.79 -13.79 29.86
C HIS A 226 -1.20 -15.20 29.95
N PRO A 227 -1.46 -15.96 31.05
CA PRO A 227 -0.91 -17.33 31.20
C PRO A 227 -1.17 -18.26 30.00
N SER A 228 -2.30 -18.13 29.35
CA SER A 228 -2.64 -18.92 28.14
C SER A 228 -1.74 -18.60 26.95
N ASP A 229 -1.23 -17.36 26.86
CA ASP A 229 -0.40 -16.92 25.73
C ASP A 229 1.09 -17.21 25.98
N ASN A 230 1.50 -17.37 27.23
CA ASN A 230 2.81 -17.87 27.59
C ASN A 230 3.10 -19.25 27.03
N GLN A 231 2.13 -20.15 27.11
CA GLN A 231 2.30 -21.49 26.55
C GLN A 231 2.44 -21.46 25.03
N LYS A 232 1.63 -20.65 24.35
CA LYS A 232 1.73 -20.46 22.89
C LYS A 232 3.07 -19.89 22.47
N LEU A 233 3.61 -18.91 23.25
CA LEU A 233 4.93 -18.36 23.01
C LEU A 233 6.01 -19.44 23.15
N ILE A 234 5.98 -20.22 24.24
CA ILE A 234 6.95 -21.30 24.48
C ILE A 234 6.90 -22.35 23.37
N ASP A 235 5.69 -22.73 22.93
CA ASP A 235 5.49 -23.69 21.86
C ASP A 235 6.00 -23.16 20.50
N SER A 236 5.93 -21.86 20.29
CA SER A 236 6.47 -21.18 19.09
C SER A 236 7.99 -21.02 19.10
N LEU A 237 8.63 -21.12 20.27
CA LEU A 237 10.08 -21.02 20.46
C LEU A 237 10.79 -22.38 20.38
N ARG A 238 10.06 -23.48 20.35
CA ARG A 238 10.55 -24.86 20.22
C ARG A 238 10.58 -25.32 18.76
#